data_b23efe06bf95ad88b4fcd31fa4802e91
#
_entry.id   b23efe06bf95ad88b4fcd31fa4802e91
#
_cell.length_a   1.000
_cell.length_b   1.000
_cell.length_c   1.000
_cell.angle_alpha   90.00
_cell.angle_beta   90.00
_cell.angle_gamma   90.00
#
_symmetry.space_group_name_H-M   'P 1'
#
loop_
_entity.id
_entity.type
_entity.pdbx_description
1 polymer ?
#
loop_
_entity_poly.entity_id
_entity_poly.type
_entity_poly.pdbx_seq_one_letter_code
_entity_poly.pdbx_strand_id
1 'polypeptide(L)'
;MLELKQVTKDFSDFIVHLFVRQISGFIIILGRRGTGKTDLSLLIAEILVSRGKVDHVATNIKIYEAPFPIKEIDNLDDLKKWAKDTGGHKLFLFDEIGKGMTRRRPMSSLNVSLIHAFHILRKYKLSIVATTINEQYVDNAILGQDILDGFFLKPNFRNPKVALYQDNLENIELSIYDMPRTTVEFDTWDSAPFEEYAEAQKPKFKDKDLEIIWEWAQGKTYRELELHPMKVHRILRKYVREKIEHDFHISQD
;
A
#
# COMPACT_ATOMS: atom_id res chain seq x y z
N MET A 1 -33.15 6.62 11.55
CA MET A 1 -32.91 5.17 11.38
C MET A 1 -32.98 4.93 9.88
N LEU A 2 -31.79 4.97 9.24
CA LEU A 2 -31.67 4.73 7.80
C LEU A 2 -32.01 3.27 7.54
N GLU A 3 -32.97 3.01 6.66
CA GLU A 3 -33.31 1.65 6.24
C GLU A 3 -32.06 0.99 5.63
N LEU A 4 -31.60 -0.08 6.27
CA LEU A 4 -30.59 -0.98 5.72
C LEU A 4 -31.16 -1.60 4.44
N LYS A 5 -30.82 -1.03 3.28
CA LYS A 5 -31.17 -1.64 2.00
C LYS A 5 -30.34 -2.89 1.82
N GLN A 6 -31.02 -4.02 1.82
CA GLN A 6 -30.42 -5.32 1.55
C GLN A 6 -30.04 -5.40 0.06
N VAL A 7 -28.75 -5.30 -0.23
CA VAL A 7 -28.26 -5.47 -1.60
C VAL A 7 -28.07 -6.96 -1.86
N THR A 8 -29.12 -7.63 -2.27
CA THR A 8 -29.15 -9.09 -2.41
C THR A 8 -29.01 -9.58 -3.86
N LYS A 9 -29.03 -8.73 -4.86
CA LYS A 9 -29.14 -9.25 -6.23
C LYS A 9 -27.91 -9.13 -7.10
N ASP A 10 -27.03 -8.20 -6.89
CA ASP A 10 -25.79 -8.19 -7.69
C ASP A 10 -24.66 -7.43 -6.98
N PHE A 11 -23.91 -8.17 -6.17
CA PHE A 11 -22.69 -7.63 -5.54
C PHE A 11 -21.72 -7.07 -6.60
N SER A 12 -21.67 -7.69 -7.77
CA SER A 12 -20.83 -7.22 -8.87
C SER A 12 -21.28 -5.86 -9.39
N ASP A 13 -22.60 -5.64 -9.56
CA ASP A 13 -23.13 -4.35 -10.02
C ASP A 13 -22.93 -3.27 -8.96
N PHE A 14 -23.05 -3.61 -7.68
CA PHE A 14 -22.73 -2.72 -6.58
C PHE A 14 -21.25 -2.28 -6.61
N ILE A 15 -20.30 -3.22 -6.74
CA ILE A 15 -18.87 -2.92 -6.85
C ILE A 15 -18.60 -2.03 -8.05
N VAL A 16 -19.14 -2.36 -9.23
CA VAL A 16 -19.00 -1.54 -10.42
C VAL A 16 -19.52 -0.13 -10.17
N HIS A 17 -20.68 0.02 -9.53
CA HIS A 17 -21.26 1.32 -9.24
C HIS A 17 -20.37 2.17 -8.32
N LEU A 18 -19.76 1.59 -7.29
CA LEU A 18 -18.83 2.29 -6.40
C LEU A 18 -17.65 2.91 -7.17
N PHE A 19 -17.07 2.16 -8.11
CA PHE A 19 -15.87 2.59 -8.83
C PHE A 19 -16.17 3.40 -10.09
N VAL A 20 -17.40 3.36 -10.62
CA VAL A 20 -17.80 4.19 -11.80
C VAL A 20 -18.13 5.63 -11.42
N ARG A 21 -18.60 5.87 -10.20
CA ARG A 21 -18.89 7.23 -9.71
C ARG A 21 -17.65 8.14 -9.68
N GLN A 22 -16.46 7.58 -9.68
CA GLN A 22 -15.22 8.31 -9.48
C GLN A 22 -14.18 7.94 -10.54
N ILE A 23 -13.37 8.92 -10.94
CA ILE A 23 -12.22 8.70 -11.83
C ILE A 23 -11.17 7.81 -11.16
N SER A 24 -11.10 7.87 -9.85
CA SER A 24 -10.26 7.03 -8.98
C SER A 24 -10.92 6.93 -7.61
N GLY A 25 -11.09 5.72 -7.09
CA GLY A 25 -11.67 5.47 -5.77
C GLY A 25 -10.60 5.02 -4.77
N PHE A 26 -10.80 5.36 -3.49
CA PHE A 26 -10.02 4.78 -2.40
C PHE A 26 -10.95 4.18 -1.35
N ILE A 27 -10.86 2.88 -1.16
CA ILE A 27 -11.69 2.10 -0.25
C ILE A 27 -10.79 1.33 0.72
N ILE A 28 -11.18 1.28 1.99
CA ILE A 28 -10.49 0.48 3.02
C ILE A 28 -11.39 -0.68 3.47
N ILE A 29 -10.83 -1.87 3.54
CA ILE A 29 -11.47 -3.06 4.08
C ILE A 29 -10.96 -3.30 5.49
N LEU A 30 -11.85 -3.16 6.47
CA LEU A 30 -11.58 -3.32 7.89
C LEU A 30 -12.02 -4.70 8.39
N GLY A 31 -11.26 -5.28 9.29
CA GLY A 31 -11.66 -6.53 9.95
C GLY A 31 -10.50 -7.26 10.62
N ARG A 32 -10.82 -8.14 11.55
CA ARG A 32 -9.81 -8.95 12.24
C ARG A 32 -9.07 -9.89 11.29
N ARG A 33 -7.98 -10.47 11.74
CA ARG A 33 -7.26 -11.50 10.98
C ARG A 33 -8.20 -12.68 10.69
N GLY A 34 -8.09 -13.25 9.49
CA GLY A 34 -8.91 -14.39 9.06
C GLY A 34 -10.35 -14.07 8.69
N THR A 35 -10.76 -12.79 8.61
CA THR A 35 -12.14 -12.41 8.21
C THR A 35 -12.34 -12.38 6.69
N GLY A 36 -11.32 -12.65 5.88
CA GLY A 36 -11.41 -12.62 4.41
C GLY A 36 -11.32 -11.21 3.81
N LYS A 37 -10.49 -10.30 4.40
CA LYS A 37 -10.24 -8.97 3.83
C LYS A 37 -9.52 -9.05 2.50
N THR A 38 -8.41 -9.78 2.47
CA THR A 38 -7.60 -10.00 1.28
C THR A 38 -8.41 -10.70 0.17
N ASP A 39 -9.20 -11.72 0.53
CA ASP A 39 -10.14 -12.38 -0.37
C ASP A 39 -11.12 -11.38 -0.99
N LEU A 40 -11.71 -10.48 -0.19
CA LEU A 40 -12.62 -9.45 -0.67
C LEU A 40 -11.91 -8.43 -1.58
N SER A 41 -10.68 -8.02 -1.27
CA SER A 41 -9.93 -7.08 -2.10
C SER A 41 -9.64 -7.66 -3.49
N LEU A 42 -9.26 -8.93 -3.56
CA LEU A 42 -9.02 -9.66 -4.80
C LEU A 42 -10.31 -9.90 -5.58
N LEU A 43 -11.42 -10.23 -4.90
CA LEU A 43 -12.75 -10.35 -5.52
C LEU A 43 -13.20 -9.04 -6.17
N ILE A 44 -12.96 -7.90 -5.52
CA ILE A 44 -13.24 -6.57 -6.11
C ILE A 44 -12.44 -6.38 -7.39
N ALA A 45 -11.15 -6.72 -7.40
CA ALA A 45 -10.32 -6.64 -8.60
C ALA A 45 -10.85 -7.53 -9.73
N GLU A 46 -11.19 -8.79 -9.42
CA GLU A 46 -11.73 -9.76 -10.35
C GLU A 46 -13.03 -9.25 -11.01
N ILE A 47 -13.94 -8.70 -10.20
CA ILE A 47 -15.18 -8.09 -10.70
C ILE A 47 -14.90 -6.91 -11.62
N LEU A 48 -14.04 -5.97 -11.20
CA LEU A 48 -13.76 -4.76 -11.97
C LEU A 48 -13.07 -5.07 -13.30
N VAL A 49 -12.15 -6.03 -13.32
CA VAL A 49 -11.49 -6.49 -14.56
C VAL A 49 -12.49 -7.22 -15.46
N SER A 50 -13.28 -8.16 -14.94
CA SER A 50 -14.26 -8.91 -15.74
C SER A 50 -15.35 -8.01 -16.34
N ARG A 51 -15.65 -6.88 -15.70
CA ARG A 51 -16.60 -5.86 -16.19
C ARG A 51 -15.95 -4.77 -17.04
N GLY A 52 -14.66 -4.88 -17.36
CA GLY A 52 -13.92 -3.91 -18.19
C GLY A 52 -13.85 -2.52 -17.56
N LYS A 53 -13.84 -2.41 -16.23
CA LYS A 53 -13.73 -1.15 -15.48
C LYS A 53 -12.31 -0.82 -15.07
N VAL A 54 -11.46 -1.82 -15.00
CA VAL A 54 -10.04 -1.72 -14.69
C VAL A 54 -9.26 -2.48 -15.76
N ASP A 55 -8.25 -1.84 -16.32
CA ASP A 55 -7.40 -2.39 -17.36
C ASP A 55 -6.17 -3.10 -16.78
N HIS A 56 -5.68 -2.60 -15.63
CA HIS A 56 -4.45 -3.11 -15.01
C HIS A 56 -4.59 -3.18 -13.49
N VAL A 57 -4.12 -4.29 -12.94
CA VAL A 57 -4.11 -4.54 -11.49
C VAL A 57 -2.69 -4.72 -11.00
N ALA A 58 -2.38 -4.14 -9.84
CA ALA A 58 -1.16 -4.41 -9.10
C ALA A 58 -1.46 -4.60 -7.61
N THR A 59 -0.55 -5.26 -6.90
CA THR A 59 -0.70 -5.56 -5.48
C THR A 59 0.66 -5.74 -4.80
N ASN A 60 0.70 -5.59 -3.48
CA ASN A 60 1.84 -6.01 -2.66
C ASN A 60 1.68 -7.43 -2.08
N ILE A 61 0.67 -8.17 -2.52
CA ILE A 61 0.42 -9.57 -2.13
C ILE A 61 1.12 -10.48 -3.13
N LYS A 62 1.69 -11.57 -2.65
CA LYS A 62 2.23 -12.62 -3.50
C LYS A 62 1.09 -13.44 -4.11
N ILE A 63 1.01 -13.45 -5.44
CA ILE A 63 -0.03 -14.14 -6.21
C ILE A 63 0.55 -15.42 -6.83
N TYR A 64 -0.15 -16.53 -6.69
CA TYR A 64 0.23 -17.80 -7.32
C TYR A 64 -0.47 -18.00 -8.65
N GLU A 65 -1.78 -17.74 -8.70
CA GLU A 65 -2.59 -17.88 -9.91
C GLU A 65 -3.72 -16.86 -9.92
N ALA A 66 -4.01 -16.28 -11.08
CA ALA A 66 -5.10 -15.33 -11.26
C ALA A 66 -5.68 -15.44 -12.69
N PRO A 67 -7.01 -15.23 -12.88
CA PRO A 67 -7.66 -15.22 -14.18
C PRO A 67 -7.33 -14.00 -15.05
N PHE A 68 -6.55 -13.05 -14.53
CA PHE A 68 -6.08 -11.83 -15.21
C PHE A 68 -4.68 -11.47 -14.73
N PRO A 69 -3.91 -10.70 -15.53
CA PRO A 69 -2.57 -10.29 -15.12
C PRO A 69 -2.59 -9.39 -13.88
N ILE A 70 -1.81 -9.74 -12.86
CA ILE A 70 -1.58 -8.94 -11.67
C ILE A 70 -0.09 -8.68 -11.54
N LYS A 71 0.29 -7.42 -11.35
CA LYS A 71 1.69 -7.02 -11.12
C LYS A 71 1.96 -6.93 -9.63
N GLU A 72 3.01 -7.59 -9.15
CA GLU A 72 3.47 -7.42 -7.78
C GLU A 72 4.32 -6.15 -7.67
N ILE A 73 4.01 -5.31 -6.68
CA ILE A 73 4.69 -4.05 -6.36
C ILE A 73 4.76 -3.91 -4.84
N ASP A 74 5.95 -3.86 -4.30
CA ASP A 74 6.23 -3.84 -2.86
C ASP A 74 6.79 -2.50 -2.35
N ASN A 75 6.91 -1.49 -3.22
CA ASN A 75 7.42 -0.19 -2.84
C ASN A 75 6.71 0.97 -3.56
N LEU A 76 6.81 2.16 -2.95
CA LEU A 76 6.11 3.35 -3.41
C LEU A 76 6.66 3.91 -4.73
N ASP A 77 7.95 3.81 -4.97
CA ASP A 77 8.56 4.37 -6.19
C ASP A 77 8.15 3.58 -7.43
N ASP A 78 8.13 2.25 -7.33
CA ASP A 78 7.63 1.39 -8.40
C ASP A 78 6.12 1.57 -8.61
N LEU A 79 5.35 1.79 -7.55
CA LEU A 79 3.93 2.12 -7.66
C LEU A 79 3.70 3.43 -8.43
N LYS A 80 4.44 4.50 -8.09
CA LYS A 80 4.38 5.79 -8.80
C LYS A 80 4.76 5.64 -10.27
N LYS A 81 5.85 4.94 -10.53
CA LYS A 81 6.33 4.67 -11.88
C LYS A 81 5.31 3.88 -12.69
N TRP A 82 4.82 2.76 -12.15
CA TRP A 82 3.81 1.96 -12.80
C TRP A 82 2.53 2.76 -13.08
N ALA A 83 2.03 3.52 -12.11
CA ALA A 83 0.85 4.35 -12.28
C ALA A 83 1.00 5.39 -13.40
N LYS A 84 2.19 5.98 -13.53
CA LYS A 84 2.51 7.00 -14.55
C LYS A 84 2.68 6.39 -15.94
N ASP A 85 3.42 5.28 -16.03
CA ASP A 85 3.87 4.70 -17.29
C ASP A 85 2.80 3.79 -17.94
N THR A 86 1.83 3.32 -17.15
CA THR A 86 0.74 2.46 -17.60
C THR A 86 -0.49 3.30 -17.97
N GLY A 87 -1.05 3.08 -19.16
CA GLY A 87 -2.29 3.72 -19.59
C GLY A 87 -3.53 3.14 -18.90
N GLY A 88 -4.73 3.66 -19.24
CA GLY A 88 -6.01 3.11 -18.79
C GLY A 88 -6.33 3.31 -17.31
N HIS A 89 -7.38 2.62 -16.85
CA HIS A 89 -7.80 2.58 -15.45
C HIS A 89 -7.03 1.50 -14.71
N LYS A 90 -6.50 1.85 -13.54
CA LYS A 90 -5.64 1.00 -12.72
C LYS A 90 -6.24 0.77 -11.35
N LEU A 91 -5.97 -0.41 -10.79
CA LEU A 91 -6.31 -0.75 -9.42
C LEU A 91 -5.06 -1.25 -8.68
N PHE A 92 -4.78 -0.66 -7.52
CA PHE A 92 -3.78 -1.17 -6.60
C PHE A 92 -4.46 -1.77 -5.36
N LEU A 93 -4.17 -3.04 -5.10
CA LEU A 93 -4.60 -3.72 -3.90
C LEU A 93 -3.49 -3.63 -2.86
N PHE A 94 -3.73 -2.87 -1.80
CA PHE A 94 -2.76 -2.61 -0.76
C PHE A 94 -3.11 -3.42 0.50
N ASP A 95 -2.53 -4.60 0.63
CA ASP A 95 -2.78 -5.43 1.81
C ASP A 95 -1.99 -4.92 3.02
N GLU A 96 -2.68 -4.91 4.17
CA GLU A 96 -2.14 -4.46 5.46
C GLU A 96 -1.51 -3.05 5.46
N ILE A 97 -2.21 -2.06 4.88
CA ILE A 97 -1.75 -0.65 4.83
C ILE A 97 -1.30 -0.13 6.21
N GLY A 98 -1.87 -0.62 7.30
CA GLY A 98 -1.50 -0.24 8.67
C GLY A 98 -0.08 -0.65 9.08
N LYS A 99 0.60 -1.55 8.35
CA LYS A 99 2.01 -1.87 8.60
C LYS A 99 2.93 -0.78 8.08
N GLY A 100 2.64 -0.24 6.89
CA GLY A 100 3.41 0.85 6.29
C GLY A 100 3.04 2.23 6.86
N MET A 101 1.76 2.44 7.25
CA MET A 101 1.20 3.73 7.63
C MET A 101 0.63 3.71 9.04
N THR A 102 1.50 3.70 10.04
CA THR A 102 1.07 3.63 11.44
C THR A 102 0.90 5.00 12.08
N ARG A 103 -0.23 5.24 12.77
CA ARG A 103 -0.45 6.41 13.64
C ARG A 103 0.66 6.62 14.69
N ARG A 104 1.39 5.58 15.05
CA ARG A 104 2.49 5.67 16.03
C ARG A 104 3.69 6.45 15.49
N ARG A 105 3.77 6.68 14.18
CA ARG A 105 4.79 7.50 13.51
C ARG A 105 4.14 8.39 12.43
N PRO A 106 3.26 9.31 12.81
CA PRO A 106 2.48 10.11 11.86
C PRO A 106 3.34 10.97 10.93
N MET A 107 4.55 11.32 11.36
CA MET A 107 5.54 12.11 10.61
C MET A 107 6.62 11.23 9.96
N SER A 108 6.39 9.91 9.80
CA SER A 108 7.35 9.09 9.06
C SER A 108 7.39 9.54 7.60
N SER A 109 8.57 9.50 6.98
CA SER A 109 8.75 9.83 5.57
C SER A 109 7.77 9.08 4.69
N LEU A 110 7.56 7.78 4.96
CA LEU A 110 6.63 6.93 4.23
C LEU A 110 5.18 7.42 4.32
N ASN A 111 4.67 7.79 5.52
CA ASN A 111 3.31 8.31 5.66
C ASN A 111 3.09 9.57 4.83
N VAL A 112 4.01 10.53 4.94
CA VAL A 112 3.95 11.79 4.18
C VAL A 112 4.03 11.52 2.68
N SER A 113 4.95 10.66 2.26
CA SER A 113 5.14 10.28 0.86
C SER A 113 3.93 9.56 0.28
N LEU A 114 3.27 8.68 1.04
CA LEU A 114 2.06 7.98 0.62
C LEU A 114 0.85 8.92 0.50
N ILE A 115 0.64 9.82 1.47
CA ILE A 115 -0.43 10.83 1.40
C ILE A 115 -0.26 11.69 0.14
N HIS A 116 0.93 12.23 -0.09
CA HIS A 116 1.22 13.00 -1.30
C HIS A 116 1.04 12.16 -2.57
N ALA A 117 1.47 10.89 -2.54
CA ALA A 117 1.30 10.00 -3.67
C ALA A 117 -0.18 9.78 -3.99
N PHE A 118 -1.04 9.52 -3.01
CA PHE A 118 -2.46 9.29 -3.23
C PHE A 118 -3.15 10.47 -3.92
N HIS A 119 -2.83 11.70 -3.54
CA HIS A 119 -3.31 12.90 -4.25
C HIS A 119 -2.86 12.96 -5.72
N ILE A 120 -1.62 12.53 -6.00
CA ILE A 120 -1.07 12.52 -7.37
C ILE A 120 -1.62 11.34 -8.17
N LEU A 121 -1.75 10.17 -7.56
CA LEU A 121 -2.14 8.93 -8.23
C LEU A 121 -3.56 9.00 -8.82
N ARG A 122 -4.46 9.83 -8.25
CA ARG A 122 -5.76 10.14 -8.84
C ARG A 122 -5.65 10.65 -10.28
N LYS A 123 -4.63 11.48 -10.57
CA LYS A 123 -4.38 12.02 -11.92
C LYS A 123 -4.06 10.94 -12.95
N TYR A 124 -3.57 9.79 -12.48
CA TYR A 124 -3.23 8.65 -13.32
C TYR A 124 -4.34 7.61 -13.41
N LYS A 125 -5.56 7.93 -12.99
CA LYS A 125 -6.71 7.01 -12.95
C LYS A 125 -6.42 5.74 -12.15
N LEU A 126 -5.74 5.88 -11.02
CA LEU A 126 -5.46 4.79 -10.10
C LEU A 126 -6.48 4.77 -8.98
N SER A 127 -7.20 3.68 -8.85
CA SER A 127 -8.03 3.35 -7.68
C SER A 127 -7.24 2.48 -6.70
N ILE A 128 -7.57 2.57 -5.42
CA ILE A 128 -6.90 1.82 -4.36
C ILE A 128 -7.94 1.10 -3.52
N VAL A 129 -7.71 -0.19 -3.28
CA VAL A 129 -8.42 -0.96 -2.27
C VAL A 129 -7.39 -1.42 -1.25
N ALA A 130 -7.47 -0.87 -0.04
CA ALA A 130 -6.54 -1.20 1.02
C ALA A 130 -7.20 -2.10 2.08
N THR A 131 -6.42 -2.94 2.75
CA THR A 131 -6.89 -3.72 3.89
C THR A 131 -6.20 -3.28 5.17
N THR A 132 -6.87 -3.38 6.31
CA THR A 132 -6.27 -3.21 7.64
C THR A 132 -7.09 -3.93 8.71
N ILE A 133 -6.46 -4.18 9.86
CA ILE A 133 -7.13 -4.81 11.00
C ILE A 133 -8.07 -3.82 11.68
N ASN A 134 -7.65 -2.56 11.81
CA ASN A 134 -8.38 -1.51 12.50
C ASN A 134 -8.00 -0.14 11.91
N GLU A 135 -8.97 0.77 11.84
CA GLU A 135 -8.76 2.16 11.42
C GLU A 135 -7.70 2.89 12.25
N GLN A 136 -7.54 2.52 13.54
CA GLN A 136 -6.52 3.09 14.42
C GLN A 136 -5.08 2.84 13.96
N TYR A 137 -4.87 1.93 13.04
CA TYR A 137 -3.54 1.69 12.43
C TYR A 137 -3.30 2.52 11.17
N VAL A 138 -4.30 3.23 10.68
CA VAL A 138 -4.19 4.10 9.50
C VAL A 138 -4.09 5.56 9.93
N ASP A 139 -3.25 6.33 9.27
CA ASP A 139 -3.10 7.76 9.55
C ASP A 139 -4.41 8.52 9.28
N ASN A 140 -4.75 9.46 10.17
CA ASN A 140 -5.97 10.26 10.07
C ASN A 140 -6.07 11.05 8.76
N ALA A 141 -4.94 11.44 8.18
CA ALA A 141 -4.92 12.17 6.92
C ALA A 141 -5.45 11.31 5.74
N ILE A 142 -5.35 9.98 5.83
CA ILE A 142 -5.89 9.06 4.83
C ILE A 142 -7.36 8.78 5.08
N LEU A 143 -7.76 8.74 6.35
CA LEU A 143 -9.16 8.52 6.73
C LEU A 143 -10.06 9.74 6.44
N GLY A 144 -9.45 10.86 6.05
CA GLY A 144 -10.17 12.07 5.67
C GLY A 144 -11.02 11.90 4.40
N GLN A 145 -12.14 12.64 4.33
CA GLN A 145 -13.08 12.59 3.20
C GLN A 145 -12.44 13.01 1.86
N ASP A 146 -11.31 13.74 1.91
CA ASP A 146 -10.59 14.16 0.70
C ASP A 146 -9.90 13.00 -0.04
N ILE A 147 -9.66 11.88 0.65
CA ILE A 147 -8.94 10.71 0.12
C ILE A 147 -9.83 9.48 0.11
N LEU A 148 -10.49 9.19 1.25
CA LEU A 148 -11.22 7.95 1.47
C LEU A 148 -12.68 8.08 1.08
N ASP A 149 -13.15 7.21 0.19
CA ASP A 149 -14.53 7.20 -0.29
C ASP A 149 -15.45 6.35 0.59
N GLY A 150 -14.94 5.27 1.16
CA GLY A 150 -15.75 4.41 2.03
C GLY A 150 -15.00 3.23 2.63
N PHE A 151 -15.73 2.48 3.44
CA PHE A 151 -15.23 1.31 4.17
C PHE A 151 -16.05 0.07 3.89
N PHE A 152 -15.35 -1.07 3.75
CA PHE A 152 -15.94 -2.37 3.98
C PHE A 152 -15.56 -2.86 5.38
N LEU A 153 -16.54 -3.25 6.17
CA LEU A 153 -16.35 -3.89 7.46
C LEU A 153 -16.60 -5.39 7.33
N LYS A 154 -15.62 -6.19 7.74
CA LYS A 154 -15.74 -7.65 7.84
C LYS A 154 -16.00 -8.03 9.29
N PRO A 155 -17.28 -8.07 9.73
CA PRO A 155 -17.64 -8.13 11.15
C PRO A 155 -17.34 -9.48 11.79
N ASN A 156 -17.38 -10.58 11.03
CA ASN A 156 -17.30 -11.93 11.57
C ASN A 156 -16.39 -12.84 10.73
N PHE A 157 -15.31 -13.35 11.33
CA PHE A 157 -14.42 -14.30 10.68
C PHE A 157 -15.06 -15.67 10.38
N ARG A 158 -16.12 -16.04 11.13
CA ARG A 158 -16.85 -17.31 10.92
C ARG A 158 -17.76 -17.27 9.69
N ASN A 159 -18.09 -16.08 9.21
CA ASN A 159 -18.86 -15.91 7.99
C ASN A 159 -18.17 -14.92 7.04
N PRO A 160 -17.20 -15.40 6.23
CA PRO A 160 -16.46 -14.55 5.28
C PRO A 160 -17.35 -13.98 4.17
N LYS A 161 -18.55 -14.52 3.96
CA LYS A 161 -19.50 -14.07 2.94
C LYS A 161 -20.26 -12.80 3.32
N VAL A 162 -20.07 -12.25 4.51
CA VAL A 162 -20.75 -11.04 4.97
C VAL A 162 -19.79 -9.86 5.03
N ALA A 163 -20.22 -8.71 4.54
CA ALA A 163 -19.57 -7.43 4.73
C ALA A 163 -20.62 -6.34 4.94
N LEU A 164 -20.21 -5.29 5.64
CA LEU A 164 -20.97 -4.03 5.73
C LEU A 164 -20.20 -3.01 4.93
N TYR A 165 -20.86 -2.28 4.05
CA TYR A 165 -20.28 -1.12 3.38
C TYR A 165 -20.81 0.16 4.00
N GLN A 166 -19.93 1.09 4.27
CA GLN A 166 -20.24 2.44 4.72
C GLN A 166 -19.60 3.45 3.79
N ASP A 167 -20.43 4.28 3.15
CA ASP A 167 -19.98 5.40 2.35
C ASP A 167 -19.53 6.55 3.27
N ASN A 168 -18.38 7.16 2.96
CA ASN A 168 -17.83 8.21 3.81
C ASN A 168 -18.46 9.59 3.54
N LEU A 169 -19.08 9.79 2.38
CA LEU A 169 -19.66 11.06 1.96
C LEU A 169 -21.17 11.11 2.20
N GLU A 170 -21.86 10.03 1.86
CA GLU A 170 -23.33 10.00 1.82
C GLU A 170 -23.97 9.37 3.08
N ASN A 171 -23.17 8.90 4.04
CA ASN A 171 -23.63 8.17 5.24
C ASN A 171 -24.53 6.97 4.92
N ILE A 172 -24.29 6.32 3.78
CA ILE A 172 -25.01 5.13 3.35
C ILE A 172 -24.36 3.91 3.99
N GLU A 173 -25.18 3.09 4.66
CA GLU A 173 -24.77 1.80 5.19
C GLU A 173 -25.50 0.69 4.45
N LEU A 174 -24.75 -0.28 3.91
CA LEU A 174 -25.29 -1.43 3.20
C LEU A 174 -24.77 -2.73 3.80
N SER A 175 -25.67 -3.65 4.10
CA SER A 175 -25.32 -5.01 4.49
C SER A 175 -25.26 -5.90 3.25
N ILE A 176 -24.16 -6.59 3.06
CA ILE A 176 -23.88 -7.46 1.92
C ILE A 176 -23.79 -8.89 2.43
N TYR A 177 -24.56 -9.79 1.84
CA TYR A 177 -24.61 -11.20 2.19
C TYR A 177 -24.25 -12.06 0.98
N ASP A 178 -23.84 -13.30 1.25
CA ASP A 178 -23.56 -14.32 0.23
C ASP A 178 -22.55 -13.89 -0.83
N MET A 179 -21.57 -13.08 -0.44
CA MET A 179 -20.47 -12.72 -1.34
C MET A 179 -19.77 -14.00 -1.83
N PRO A 180 -19.49 -14.12 -3.12
CA PRO A 180 -18.62 -15.17 -3.63
C PRO A 180 -17.21 -15.03 -3.06
N ARG A 181 -16.39 -16.06 -3.22
CA ARG A 181 -14.94 -15.95 -3.00
C ARG A 181 -14.26 -15.58 -4.31
N THR A 182 -13.08 -14.96 -4.20
CA THR A 182 -12.21 -14.76 -5.35
C THR A 182 -11.72 -16.11 -5.90
N THR A 183 -11.47 -16.14 -7.21
CA THR A 183 -10.81 -17.27 -7.85
C THR A 183 -9.28 -17.12 -7.89
N VAL A 184 -8.77 -15.98 -7.44
CA VAL A 184 -7.34 -15.70 -7.35
C VAL A 184 -6.71 -16.53 -6.23
N GLU A 185 -5.64 -17.27 -6.56
CA GLU A 185 -4.84 -18.00 -5.58
C GLU A 185 -3.68 -17.13 -5.09
N PHE A 186 -3.59 -16.91 -3.78
CA PHE A 186 -2.62 -16.02 -3.15
C PHE A 186 -2.03 -16.60 -1.87
N ASP A 187 -0.89 -16.07 -1.45
CA ASP A 187 -0.24 -16.46 -0.21
C ASP A 187 -0.95 -15.82 1.00
N THR A 188 -1.68 -16.63 1.75
CA THR A 188 -2.37 -16.16 2.98
C THR A 188 -1.42 -15.90 4.15
N TRP A 189 -0.17 -16.31 4.06
CA TRP A 189 0.87 -16.15 5.08
C TRP A 189 1.88 -15.06 4.71
N ASP A 190 1.76 -14.50 3.50
CA ASP A 190 2.62 -13.41 3.07
C ASP A 190 2.47 -12.21 4.01
N SER A 191 3.60 -11.60 4.34
CA SER A 191 3.64 -10.39 5.16
C SER A 191 3.17 -9.16 4.41
N ALA A 192 2.99 -9.26 3.08
CA ALA A 192 2.64 -8.17 2.19
C ALA A 192 3.48 -6.91 2.47
N PRO A 193 4.82 -6.98 2.33
CA PRO A 193 5.69 -5.85 2.63
C PRO A 193 5.39 -4.69 1.69
N PHE A 194 5.56 -3.46 2.19
CA PHE A 194 5.52 -2.28 1.35
C PHE A 194 6.44 -1.21 1.92
N GLU A 195 7.37 -0.75 1.11
CA GLU A 195 8.43 0.16 1.49
C GLU A 195 8.31 1.51 0.76
N GLU A 196 8.98 2.54 1.26
CA GLU A 196 9.00 3.85 0.61
C GLU A 196 9.79 3.80 -0.71
N TYR A 197 10.90 3.08 -0.68
CA TYR A 197 11.80 2.94 -1.82
C TYR A 197 11.99 1.45 -2.16
N ALA A 198 12.23 1.17 -3.45
CA ALA A 198 12.73 -0.14 -3.83
C ALA A 198 13.97 -0.44 -2.99
N GLU A 199 14.07 -1.63 -2.41
CA GLU A 199 15.31 -2.05 -1.75
C GLU A 199 16.46 -1.78 -2.73
N ALA A 200 17.26 -0.75 -2.42
CA ALA A 200 18.43 -0.47 -3.20
C ALA A 200 19.28 -1.74 -3.12
N GLN A 201 19.45 -2.44 -4.25
CA GLN A 201 20.33 -3.62 -4.27
C GLN A 201 21.60 -3.20 -3.58
N LYS A 202 21.86 -3.81 -2.40
CA LYS A 202 23.01 -3.43 -1.57
C LYS A 202 24.24 -3.40 -2.46
N PRO A 203 24.86 -2.23 -2.68
CA PRO A 203 26.02 -2.15 -3.54
C PRO A 203 27.09 -3.10 -3.01
N LYS A 204 27.82 -3.78 -3.89
CA LYS A 204 28.95 -4.57 -3.45
C LYS A 204 30.06 -3.61 -3.01
N PHE A 205 30.15 -3.38 -1.72
CA PHE A 205 31.19 -2.53 -1.15
C PHE A 205 32.54 -3.28 -1.13
N LYS A 206 33.59 -2.62 -1.60
CA LYS A 206 34.96 -3.12 -1.46
C LYS A 206 35.51 -2.91 -0.05
N ASP A 207 34.93 -1.97 0.69
CA ASP A 207 35.34 -1.58 2.04
C ASP A 207 34.15 -1.69 3.00
N LYS A 208 34.40 -2.37 4.11
CA LYS A 208 33.41 -2.57 5.19
C LYS A 208 32.96 -1.25 5.83
N ASP A 209 33.82 -0.24 5.83
CA ASP A 209 33.47 1.08 6.35
C ASP A 209 32.43 1.78 5.44
N LEU A 210 32.52 1.61 4.11
CA LEU A 210 31.52 2.10 3.16
C LEU A 210 30.17 1.39 3.33
N GLU A 211 30.19 0.11 3.60
CA GLU A 211 28.97 -0.66 3.90
C GLU A 211 28.26 -0.11 5.15
N ILE A 212 29.02 0.16 6.21
CA ILE A 212 28.50 0.73 7.45
C ILE A 212 27.91 2.13 7.22
N ILE A 213 28.58 2.98 6.41
CA ILE A 213 28.09 4.31 6.06
C ILE A 213 26.79 4.21 5.28
N TRP A 214 26.70 3.29 4.31
CA TRP A 214 25.53 3.08 3.50
C TRP A 214 24.33 2.61 4.36
N GLU A 215 24.54 1.60 5.21
CA GLU A 215 23.50 1.09 6.10
C GLU A 215 23.03 2.16 7.11
N TRP A 216 23.94 2.97 7.62
CA TRP A 216 23.60 4.10 8.47
C TRP A 216 22.80 5.17 7.72
N ALA A 217 23.15 5.47 6.48
CA ALA A 217 22.43 6.40 5.61
C ALA A 217 21.02 5.90 5.24
N GLN A 218 20.80 4.57 5.25
CA GLN A 218 19.46 3.96 5.12
C GLN A 218 18.63 4.02 6.42
N GLY A 219 19.14 4.67 7.46
CA GLY A 219 18.44 4.89 8.73
C GLY A 219 18.61 3.79 9.77
N LYS A 220 19.52 2.81 9.56
CA LYS A 220 19.82 1.82 10.58
C LYS A 220 20.38 2.47 11.85
N THR A 221 19.86 2.07 12.98
CA THR A 221 20.33 2.53 14.29
C THR A 221 21.68 1.91 14.64
N TYR A 222 22.40 2.52 15.57
CA TYR A 222 23.68 1.98 16.08
C TYR A 222 23.54 0.56 16.65
N ARG A 223 22.38 0.22 17.19
CA ARG A 223 22.10 -1.12 17.74
C ARG A 223 21.93 -2.15 16.60
N GLU A 224 21.26 -1.79 15.53
CA GLU A 224 21.08 -2.64 14.34
C GLU A 224 22.38 -2.84 13.55
N LEU A 225 23.27 -1.85 13.60
CA LEU A 225 24.62 -1.96 13.04
C LEU A 225 25.58 -2.74 13.95
N GLU A 226 25.13 -3.11 15.17
CA GLU A 226 25.97 -3.73 16.22
C GLU A 226 27.27 -2.94 16.51
N LEU A 227 27.22 -1.61 16.38
CA LEU A 227 28.37 -0.73 16.51
C LEU A 227 28.13 0.35 17.57
N HIS A 228 29.21 0.68 18.28
CA HIS A 228 29.19 1.81 19.18
C HIS A 228 29.11 3.14 18.39
N PRO A 229 28.31 4.14 18.82
CA PRO A 229 28.15 5.43 18.12
C PRO A 229 29.45 6.11 17.72
N MET A 230 30.43 6.12 18.63
CA MET A 230 31.77 6.69 18.39
C MET A 230 32.51 6.04 17.20
N LYS A 231 32.27 4.75 16.96
CA LYS A 231 32.90 4.05 15.84
C LYS A 231 32.31 4.49 14.51
N VAL A 232 30.98 4.59 14.43
CA VAL A 232 30.28 5.09 13.24
C VAL A 232 30.69 6.54 12.93
N HIS A 233 30.70 7.42 13.93
CA HIS A 233 31.14 8.79 13.75
C HIS A 233 32.60 8.92 13.31
N ARG A 234 33.49 8.04 13.78
CA ARG A 234 34.90 8.02 13.34
C ARG A 234 35.00 7.64 11.85
N ILE A 235 34.25 6.63 11.44
CA ILE A 235 34.19 6.19 10.04
C ILE A 235 33.67 7.34 9.15
N LEU A 236 32.54 7.96 9.51
CA LEU A 236 31.97 9.10 8.79
C LEU A 236 32.97 10.26 8.63
N ARG A 237 33.67 10.64 9.72
CA ARG A 237 34.66 11.73 9.67
C ARG A 237 35.82 11.41 8.73
N LYS A 238 36.29 10.16 8.71
CA LYS A 238 37.35 9.71 7.80
C LYS A 238 36.94 9.95 6.36
N TYR A 239 35.77 9.44 5.95
CA TYR A 239 35.31 9.56 4.56
C TYR A 239 34.93 10.97 4.13
N VAL A 240 34.35 11.79 5.01
CA VAL A 240 34.08 13.20 4.74
C VAL A 240 35.38 13.96 4.51
N ARG A 241 36.41 13.68 5.30
CA ARG A 241 37.72 14.30 5.16
C ARG A 241 38.41 13.90 3.85
N GLU A 242 38.44 12.61 3.53
CA GLU A 242 39.02 12.09 2.28
C GLU A 242 38.30 12.66 1.06
N LYS A 243 36.98 12.79 1.09
CA LYS A 243 36.21 13.40 0.00
C LYS A 243 36.50 14.89 -0.17
N ILE A 244 36.59 15.65 0.93
CA ILE A 244 36.94 17.07 0.89
C ILE A 244 38.34 17.25 0.33
N GLU A 245 39.34 16.46 0.75
CA GLU A 245 40.71 16.51 0.24
C GLU A 245 40.73 16.16 -1.25
N HIS A 246 39.99 15.17 -1.72
CA HIS A 246 39.88 14.82 -3.13
C HIS A 246 39.23 15.92 -3.98
N ASP A 247 38.12 16.51 -3.51
CA ASP A 247 37.42 17.57 -4.24
C ASP A 247 38.24 18.90 -4.28
N PHE A 248 39.09 19.14 -3.29
CA PHE A 248 40.02 20.27 -3.29
C PHE A 248 41.18 20.10 -4.29
N HIS A 249 41.64 18.86 -4.53
CA HIS A 249 42.69 18.60 -5.51
C HIS A 249 42.21 18.69 -6.95
N ILE A 250 40.94 18.37 -7.24
CA ILE A 250 40.34 18.50 -8.57
C ILE A 250 40.09 19.96 -8.97
N SER A 251 40.03 20.89 -8.01
CA SER A 251 39.81 22.33 -8.28
C SER A 251 41.10 23.12 -8.50
N GLN A 252 42.28 22.49 -8.55
CA GLN A 252 43.59 23.13 -8.78
C GLN A 252 44.25 22.76 -10.11
N ASP A 253 43.60 21.89 -10.90
CA ASP A 253 43.98 21.59 -12.29
C ASP A 253 42.92 22.21 -13.26
#